data_d01822eb32ff1b8e72e9494155644266
#
_entry.id   d01822eb32ff1b8e72e9494155644266
#
_cell.length_a   1.000
_cell.length_b   1.000
_cell.length_c   1.000
_cell.angle_alpha   90.00
_cell.angle_beta   90.00
_cell.angle_gamma   90.00
#
_symmetry.space_group_name_H-M   'P 1'
#
loop_
_entity.id
_entity.type
_entity.pdbx_description
1 polymer ?
#
loop_
_entity_poly.entity_id
_entity_poly.type
_entity_poly.pdbx_seq_one_letter_code
_entity_poly.pdbx_strand_id
1 'polypeptide(L)'
;GSAWTGPDGLTHAGPLIDTVDGVDLISCELCGFVHVIPLPEPEAAAEHYKSDYYTETKPTYLSHATEDAAWQRVLHNDLLLMAETILGSSQRTLVDIGCGPGLILDAAADRGWTCSGLEPSRQAAQFAAERGHTVINAPFTPDVLAEIGEVDLVSMINVLEHVPHPFDFIDWANQLLQPGGLLLLTVPNDFNGFQRTLRATGATDAWWISPHHHLNYFSFETLENLVKSHGFEPFLRTTSYPMELFALTGRNYVAEPEQGRGCHKDRRAFDLAFEAAGLSHVRRTFYERLAQAGLGREATNIAQKP
;
A
#
# COMPACT_ATOMS: atom_id res chain seq x y z
N GLY A 1 0.98 -15.28 -25.38
CA GLY A 1 0.80 -14.11 -24.53
C GLY A 1 -0.57 -13.49 -24.76
N SER A 2 -1.11 -12.85 -23.77
CA SER A 2 -2.36 -12.09 -23.85
C SER A 2 -2.04 -10.62 -24.10
N ALA A 3 -2.91 -9.91 -24.80
CA ALA A 3 -2.75 -8.49 -25.10
C ALA A 3 -4.10 -7.76 -25.05
N TRP A 4 -4.05 -6.51 -24.65
CA TRP A 4 -5.18 -5.59 -24.63
C TRP A 4 -4.72 -4.19 -24.98
N THR A 5 -5.47 -3.47 -25.81
CA THR A 5 -5.18 -2.08 -26.13
C THR A 5 -6.15 -1.18 -25.39
N GLY A 6 -5.59 -0.30 -24.56
CA GLY A 6 -6.35 0.64 -23.76
C GLY A 6 -6.97 1.78 -24.55
N PRO A 7 -7.85 2.56 -23.90
CA PRO A 7 -8.43 3.77 -24.53
C PRO A 7 -7.41 4.83 -24.92
N ASP A 8 -6.26 4.85 -24.25
CA ASP A 8 -5.09 5.68 -24.53
C ASP A 8 -4.32 5.28 -25.79
N GLY A 9 -4.71 4.15 -26.42
CA GLY A 9 -4.06 3.55 -27.58
C GLY A 9 -2.81 2.76 -27.26
N LEU A 10 -2.43 2.60 -25.99
CA LEU A 10 -1.31 1.77 -25.60
C LEU A 10 -1.70 0.29 -25.56
N THR A 11 -0.78 -0.57 -26.04
CA THR A 11 -0.99 -2.01 -26.00
C THR A 11 -0.24 -2.63 -24.83
N HIS A 12 -1.00 -3.15 -23.89
CA HIS A 12 -0.51 -3.93 -22.76
C HIS A 12 -0.43 -5.40 -23.20
N ALA A 13 0.76 -5.96 -23.20
CA ALA A 13 1.01 -7.33 -23.64
C ALA A 13 2.07 -8.01 -22.77
N GLY A 14 1.98 -9.33 -22.68
CA GLY A 14 2.94 -10.13 -21.94
C GLY A 14 2.49 -11.55 -21.68
N PRO A 15 3.28 -12.34 -20.96
CA PRO A 15 2.90 -13.67 -20.50
C PRO A 15 1.63 -13.62 -19.62
N LEU A 16 0.68 -14.52 -19.90
CA LEU A 16 -0.46 -14.76 -19.00
C LEU A 16 0.06 -15.42 -17.72
N ILE A 17 -0.24 -14.81 -16.59
CA ILE A 17 0.16 -15.28 -15.25
C ILE A 17 -0.92 -16.17 -14.65
N ASP A 18 -2.18 -15.71 -14.74
CA ASP A 18 -3.35 -16.45 -14.25
C ASP A 18 -4.63 -15.90 -14.88
N THR A 19 -5.74 -16.63 -14.72
CA THR A 19 -7.09 -16.17 -15.02
C THR A 19 -7.97 -16.49 -13.82
N VAL A 20 -8.49 -15.46 -13.17
CA VAL A 20 -9.33 -15.60 -11.97
C VAL A 20 -10.64 -14.85 -12.19
N ASP A 21 -11.76 -15.54 -11.93
CA ASP A 21 -13.12 -15.02 -12.14
C ASP A 21 -13.35 -14.44 -13.55
N GLY A 22 -12.70 -15.05 -14.56
CA GLY A 22 -12.80 -14.63 -15.96
C GLY A 22 -11.97 -13.40 -16.32
N VAL A 23 -11.14 -12.91 -15.41
CA VAL A 23 -10.22 -11.78 -15.63
C VAL A 23 -8.81 -12.31 -15.79
N ASP A 24 -8.14 -11.92 -16.87
CA ASP A 24 -6.76 -12.29 -17.16
C ASP A 24 -5.78 -11.37 -16.43
N LEU A 25 -4.73 -11.96 -15.86
CA LEU A 25 -3.57 -11.26 -15.31
C LEU A 25 -2.37 -11.50 -16.21
N ILE A 26 -1.69 -10.45 -16.62
CA ILE A 26 -0.47 -10.53 -17.44
C ILE A 26 0.74 -9.92 -16.73
N SER A 27 1.91 -10.49 -16.97
CA SER A 27 3.17 -9.80 -16.66
C SER A 27 3.46 -8.83 -17.81
N CYS A 28 3.01 -7.58 -17.65
CA CYS A 28 2.99 -6.61 -18.71
C CYS A 28 4.41 -6.10 -19.03
N GLU A 29 4.82 -6.24 -20.28
CA GLU A 29 6.13 -5.77 -20.73
C GLU A 29 6.21 -4.23 -20.78
N LEU A 30 5.09 -3.56 -21.05
CA LEU A 30 5.01 -2.10 -21.07
C LEU A 30 5.09 -1.52 -19.64
N CYS A 31 4.31 -2.07 -18.69
CA CYS A 31 4.21 -1.54 -17.33
C CYS A 31 5.35 -2.01 -16.42
N GLY A 32 5.94 -3.18 -16.70
CA GLY A 32 6.99 -3.78 -15.87
C GLY A 32 6.50 -4.47 -14.60
N PHE A 33 5.19 -4.66 -14.45
CA PHE A 33 4.56 -5.38 -13.34
C PHE A 33 3.34 -6.20 -13.81
N VAL A 34 2.78 -7.01 -12.93
CA VAL A 34 1.57 -7.80 -13.22
C VAL A 34 0.34 -6.94 -13.01
N HIS A 35 -0.58 -6.95 -13.97
CA HIS A 35 -1.88 -6.31 -13.82
C HIS A 35 -2.99 -7.06 -14.57
N VAL A 36 -4.23 -6.73 -14.26
CA VAL A 36 -5.42 -7.27 -14.92
C VAL A 36 -5.60 -6.69 -16.33
N ILE A 37 -6.22 -7.45 -17.21
CA ILE A 37 -6.71 -6.97 -18.50
C ILE A 37 -8.14 -7.48 -18.75
N PRO A 38 -9.04 -6.60 -19.25
CA PRO A 38 -8.87 -5.14 -19.46
C PRO A 38 -8.75 -4.39 -18.14
N LEU A 39 -8.05 -3.23 -18.16
CA LEU A 39 -8.11 -2.27 -17.06
C LEU A 39 -9.46 -1.54 -17.11
N PRO A 40 -10.10 -1.25 -15.96
CA PRO A 40 -11.30 -0.42 -15.93
C PRO A 40 -10.97 1.03 -16.32
N GLU A 41 -11.99 1.75 -16.80
CA GLU A 41 -11.88 3.18 -17.02
C GLU A 41 -11.62 3.90 -15.69
N PRO A 42 -10.75 4.94 -15.66
CA PRO A 42 -10.38 5.64 -14.43
C PRO A 42 -11.57 6.19 -13.65
N GLU A 43 -12.58 6.70 -14.35
CA GLU A 43 -13.80 7.24 -13.75
C GLU A 43 -14.62 6.15 -13.04
N ALA A 44 -14.72 4.96 -13.64
CA ALA A 44 -15.42 3.82 -13.03
C ALA A 44 -14.70 3.32 -11.78
N ALA A 45 -13.38 3.25 -11.82
CA ALA A 45 -12.57 2.89 -10.66
C ALA A 45 -12.70 3.93 -9.54
N ALA A 46 -12.63 5.22 -9.85
CA ALA A 46 -12.78 6.31 -8.89
C ALA A 46 -14.19 6.33 -8.26
N GLU A 47 -15.25 6.08 -9.03
CA GLU A 47 -16.62 6.05 -8.50
C GLU A 47 -16.83 4.89 -7.54
N HIS A 48 -16.26 3.70 -7.82
CA HIS A 48 -16.30 2.56 -6.89
C HIS A 48 -15.70 2.91 -5.52
N TYR A 49 -14.54 3.59 -5.49
CA TYR A 49 -13.92 4.01 -4.22
C TYR A 49 -14.69 5.10 -3.50
N LYS A 50 -15.34 5.98 -4.25
CA LYS A 50 -16.12 7.08 -3.71
C LYS A 50 -17.41 6.60 -3.04
N SER A 51 -18.12 5.63 -3.63
CA SER A 51 -19.46 5.22 -3.22
C SER A 51 -19.48 3.88 -2.48
N ASP A 52 -18.80 2.85 -2.98
CA ASP A 52 -19.11 1.45 -2.66
C ASP A 52 -18.06 0.77 -1.77
N TYR A 53 -16.80 1.25 -1.78
CA TYR A 53 -15.71 0.57 -1.11
C TYR A 53 -15.95 0.37 0.39
N TYR A 54 -16.32 1.41 1.11
CA TYR A 54 -16.55 1.36 2.57
C TYR A 54 -17.97 0.95 2.96
N THR A 55 -18.91 0.90 2.02
CA THR A 55 -20.30 0.55 2.28
C THR A 55 -20.62 -0.89 1.90
N GLU A 56 -20.11 -1.35 0.78
CA GLU A 56 -20.41 -2.67 0.21
C GLU A 56 -19.20 -3.61 0.23
N THR A 57 -18.04 -3.14 -0.21
CA THR A 57 -16.84 -3.97 -0.36
C THR A 57 -16.19 -4.29 0.99
N LYS A 58 -16.03 -3.28 1.85
CA LYS A 58 -15.42 -3.42 3.20
C LYS A 58 -16.20 -2.68 4.27
N PRO A 59 -17.47 -3.06 4.54
CA PRO A 59 -18.35 -2.31 5.46
C PRO A 59 -17.85 -2.28 6.91
N THR A 60 -17.00 -3.23 7.32
CA THR A 60 -16.42 -3.30 8.66
C THR A 60 -15.04 -2.65 8.76
N TYR A 61 -14.51 -2.08 7.67
CA TYR A 61 -13.13 -1.56 7.64
C TYR A 61 -12.87 -0.49 8.69
N LEU A 62 -13.77 0.51 8.81
CA LEU A 62 -13.59 1.61 9.77
C LEU A 62 -13.67 1.14 11.23
N SER A 63 -14.51 0.14 11.53
CA SER A 63 -14.56 -0.45 12.87
C SER A 63 -13.30 -1.26 13.18
N HIS A 64 -12.81 -2.06 12.24
CA HIS A 64 -11.56 -2.80 12.40
C HIS A 64 -10.36 -1.86 12.49
N ALA A 65 -10.34 -0.75 11.74
CA ALA A 65 -9.30 0.26 11.86
C ALA A 65 -9.21 0.84 13.29
N THR A 66 -10.35 1.02 13.97
CA THR A 66 -10.38 1.44 15.37
C THR A 66 -9.78 0.38 16.29
N GLU A 67 -10.12 -0.91 16.09
CA GLU A 67 -9.56 -2.03 16.88
C GLU A 67 -8.04 -2.17 16.68
N ASP A 68 -7.56 -1.88 15.48
CA ASP A 68 -6.15 -2.03 15.09
C ASP A 68 -5.32 -0.75 15.30
N ALA A 69 -5.94 0.37 15.66
CA ALA A 69 -5.29 1.69 15.70
C ALA A 69 -4.00 1.71 16.53
N ALA A 70 -3.98 1.06 17.71
CA ALA A 70 -2.79 1.03 18.55
C ALA A 70 -1.63 0.23 17.92
N TRP A 71 -1.93 -0.86 17.24
CA TRP A 71 -0.95 -1.66 16.50
C TRP A 71 -0.47 -0.93 15.24
N GLN A 72 -1.37 -0.38 14.45
CA GLN A 72 -1.04 0.40 13.25
C GLN A 72 -0.17 1.61 13.59
N ARG A 73 -0.46 2.28 14.72
CA ARG A 73 0.37 3.39 15.21
C ARG A 73 1.83 2.99 15.41
N VAL A 74 2.08 1.80 15.95
CA VAL A 74 3.45 1.27 16.13
C VAL A 74 4.16 1.09 14.79
N LEU A 75 3.49 0.51 13.81
CA LEU A 75 4.05 0.30 12.47
C LEU A 75 4.27 1.64 11.72
N HIS A 76 3.30 2.56 11.77
CA HIS A 76 3.44 3.87 11.14
C HIS A 76 4.52 4.71 11.82
N ASN A 77 4.69 4.61 13.14
CA ASN A 77 5.80 5.24 13.84
C ASN A 77 7.16 4.75 13.35
N ASP A 78 7.30 3.45 13.04
CA ASP A 78 8.53 2.93 12.44
C ASP A 78 8.79 3.55 11.07
N LEU A 79 7.78 3.63 10.20
CA LEU A 79 7.91 4.24 8.87
C LEU A 79 8.27 5.73 8.95
N LEU A 80 7.60 6.47 9.81
CA LEU A 80 7.88 7.90 10.01
C LEU A 80 9.27 8.13 10.59
N LEU A 81 9.72 7.28 11.54
CA LEU A 81 11.08 7.36 12.08
C LEU A 81 12.15 7.13 10.98
N MET A 82 11.91 6.17 10.08
CA MET A 82 12.79 5.95 8.93
C MET A 82 12.82 7.18 8.02
N ALA A 83 11.65 7.75 7.67
CA ALA A 83 11.57 8.97 6.88
C ALA A 83 12.27 10.17 7.55
N GLU A 84 12.08 10.36 8.85
CA GLU A 84 12.75 11.39 9.64
C GLU A 84 14.27 11.27 9.63
N THR A 85 14.76 10.04 9.66
CA THR A 85 16.21 9.77 9.62
C THR A 85 16.82 10.18 8.29
N ILE A 86 16.06 10.03 7.18
CA ILE A 86 16.51 10.43 5.84
C ILE A 86 16.40 11.95 5.65
N LEU A 87 15.25 12.54 6.02
CA LEU A 87 15.00 13.97 5.84
C LEU A 87 15.93 14.87 6.68
N GLY A 88 16.25 14.46 7.90
CA GLY A 88 17.15 15.20 8.80
C GLY A 88 16.66 16.59 9.21
N SER A 89 15.50 17.06 8.73
CA SER A 89 14.96 18.40 9.00
C SER A 89 14.06 18.41 10.22
N SER A 90 13.87 19.62 10.80
CA SER A 90 12.96 19.85 11.94
C SER A 90 11.54 20.25 11.51
N GLN A 91 11.39 20.82 10.32
CA GLN A 91 10.07 21.10 9.72
C GLN A 91 9.68 19.90 8.88
N ARG A 92 8.46 19.40 9.10
CA ARG A 92 7.98 18.14 8.52
C ARG A 92 6.54 18.29 8.11
N THR A 93 6.31 18.26 6.82
CA THR A 93 4.99 18.29 6.20
C THR A 93 4.71 16.99 5.48
N LEU A 94 3.52 16.43 5.69
CA LEU A 94 3.09 15.17 5.11
C LEU A 94 1.72 15.32 4.47
N VAL A 95 1.53 14.73 3.29
CA VAL A 95 0.22 14.42 2.74
C VAL A 95 0.09 12.92 2.52
N ASP A 96 -1.00 12.34 3.02
CA ASP A 96 -1.34 10.93 2.81
C ASP A 96 -2.44 10.81 1.76
N ILE A 97 -2.11 10.20 0.63
CA ILE A 97 -3.02 10.01 -0.50
C ILE A 97 -3.77 8.69 -0.30
N GLY A 98 -5.12 8.76 -0.31
CA GLY A 98 -5.97 7.64 0.08
C GLY A 98 -5.89 7.38 1.59
N CYS A 99 -5.98 8.44 2.38
CA CYS A 99 -5.70 8.37 3.82
C CYS A 99 -6.69 7.50 4.61
N GLY A 100 -7.82 7.10 4.02
CA GLY A 100 -8.82 6.29 4.69
C GLY A 100 -9.22 6.88 6.04
N PRO A 101 -9.15 6.09 7.13
CA PRO A 101 -9.47 6.56 8.49
C PRO A 101 -8.41 7.46 9.14
N GLY A 102 -7.31 7.79 8.45
CA GLY A 102 -6.27 8.70 8.93
C GLY A 102 -5.26 8.09 9.91
N LEU A 103 -5.01 6.77 9.84
CA LEU A 103 -4.15 6.10 10.84
C LEU A 103 -2.69 6.55 10.80
N ILE A 104 -2.12 6.84 9.62
CA ILE A 104 -0.77 7.39 9.54
C ILE A 104 -0.75 8.87 9.95
N LEU A 105 -1.86 9.60 9.73
CA LEU A 105 -1.98 10.99 10.17
C LEU A 105 -1.97 11.09 11.69
N ASP A 106 -2.58 10.14 12.41
CA ASP A 106 -2.48 10.05 13.87
C ASP A 106 -1.01 9.95 14.33
N ALA A 107 -0.28 9.00 13.73
CA ALA A 107 1.13 8.78 14.08
C ALA A 107 2.00 9.99 13.73
N ALA A 108 1.74 10.64 12.59
CA ALA A 108 2.45 11.83 12.16
C ALA A 108 2.18 13.03 13.09
N ALA A 109 0.93 13.26 13.46
CA ALA A 109 0.55 14.34 14.38
C ALA A 109 1.21 14.16 15.77
N ASP A 110 1.23 12.95 16.32
CA ASP A 110 1.91 12.64 17.58
C ASP A 110 3.42 12.94 17.54
N ARG A 111 4.02 12.85 16.36
CA ARG A 111 5.44 13.14 16.12
C ARG A 111 5.71 14.60 15.76
N GLY A 112 4.67 15.45 15.75
CA GLY A 112 4.79 16.87 15.47
C GLY A 112 4.87 17.23 13.98
N TRP A 113 4.42 16.34 13.08
CA TRP A 113 4.28 16.66 11.67
C TRP A 113 3.07 17.55 11.42
N THR A 114 3.18 18.47 10.50
CA THR A 114 2.02 19.10 9.89
C THR A 114 1.52 18.18 8.79
N CYS A 115 0.35 17.58 8.98
CA CYS A 115 -0.13 16.54 8.08
C CYS A 115 -1.56 16.82 7.59
N SER A 116 -1.83 16.37 6.37
CA SER A 116 -3.15 16.36 5.76
C SER A 116 -3.40 15.06 5.01
N GLY A 117 -4.65 14.73 4.77
CA GLY A 117 -5.06 13.58 3.99
C GLY A 117 -5.85 13.98 2.75
N LEU A 118 -5.78 13.13 1.74
CA LEU A 118 -6.68 13.16 0.58
C LEU A 118 -7.42 11.82 0.53
N GLU A 119 -8.76 11.85 0.47
CA GLU A 119 -9.58 10.64 0.51
C GLU A 119 -10.84 10.83 -0.35
N PRO A 120 -11.04 10.01 -1.40
CA PRO A 120 -12.20 10.13 -2.27
C PRO A 120 -13.51 9.68 -1.60
N SER A 121 -13.46 8.72 -0.67
CA SER A 121 -14.65 8.28 0.06
C SER A 121 -15.08 9.31 1.09
N ARG A 122 -16.31 9.81 0.93
CA ARG A 122 -16.90 10.76 1.88
C ARG A 122 -16.96 10.21 3.29
N GLN A 123 -17.31 8.92 3.44
CA GLN A 123 -17.44 8.28 4.74
C GLN A 123 -16.09 8.20 5.47
N ALA A 124 -15.03 7.78 4.79
CA ALA A 124 -13.70 7.68 5.37
C ALA A 124 -13.09 9.06 5.64
N ALA A 125 -13.25 10.02 4.72
CA ALA A 125 -12.81 11.39 4.90
C ALA A 125 -13.49 12.05 6.11
N GLN A 126 -14.80 11.87 6.28
CA GLN A 126 -15.52 12.38 7.45
C GLN A 126 -15.02 11.71 8.73
N PHE A 127 -14.81 10.39 8.73
CA PHE A 127 -14.29 9.66 9.88
C PHE A 127 -12.91 10.18 10.31
N ALA A 128 -12.01 10.43 9.37
CA ALA A 128 -10.70 11.02 9.66
C ALA A 128 -10.80 12.46 10.15
N ALA A 129 -11.69 13.28 9.56
CA ALA A 129 -11.93 14.66 9.99
C ALA A 129 -12.50 14.74 11.43
N GLU A 130 -13.40 13.82 11.81
CA GLU A 130 -13.94 13.73 13.17
C GLU A 130 -12.85 13.37 14.20
N ARG A 131 -11.74 12.78 13.78
CA ARG A 131 -10.54 12.51 14.58
C ARG A 131 -9.59 13.71 14.67
N GLY A 132 -9.94 14.82 14.04
CA GLY A 132 -9.19 16.08 14.11
C GLY A 132 -8.19 16.29 12.95
N HIS A 133 -8.22 15.46 11.91
CA HIS A 133 -7.33 15.62 10.76
C HIS A 133 -7.88 16.58 9.71
N THR A 134 -6.99 17.29 9.04
CA THR A 134 -7.30 18.05 7.83
C THR A 134 -7.38 17.07 6.67
N VAL A 135 -8.56 16.92 6.05
CA VAL A 135 -8.78 15.99 4.94
C VAL A 135 -9.47 16.69 3.77
N ILE A 136 -8.91 16.57 2.58
CA ILE A 136 -9.54 16.98 1.33
C ILE A 136 -10.33 15.77 0.81
N ASN A 137 -11.66 15.90 0.73
CA ASN A 137 -12.52 14.86 0.18
C ASN A 137 -12.61 14.97 -1.34
N ALA A 138 -11.63 14.43 -2.03
CA ALA A 138 -11.49 14.42 -3.48
C ALA A 138 -10.66 13.24 -3.96
N PRO A 139 -10.78 12.81 -5.24
CA PRO A 139 -9.82 11.91 -5.86
C PRO A 139 -8.47 12.62 -6.05
N PHE A 140 -7.40 11.85 -6.12
CA PHE A 140 -6.06 12.37 -6.42
C PHE A 140 -5.96 12.64 -7.92
N THR A 141 -5.99 13.92 -8.28
CA THR A 141 -5.96 14.44 -9.66
C THR A 141 -5.13 15.72 -9.70
N PRO A 142 -4.68 16.17 -10.88
CA PRO A 142 -3.95 17.43 -11.01
C PRO A 142 -4.63 18.66 -10.39
N ASP A 143 -5.96 18.68 -10.39
CA ASP A 143 -6.74 19.84 -9.91
C ASP A 143 -6.55 20.10 -8.40
N VAL A 144 -6.29 19.05 -7.61
CA VAL A 144 -6.09 19.18 -6.14
C VAL A 144 -4.64 19.46 -5.74
N LEU A 145 -3.67 19.35 -6.65
CA LEU A 145 -2.26 19.55 -6.31
C LEU A 145 -1.99 20.96 -5.76
N ALA A 146 -2.62 21.96 -6.36
CA ALA A 146 -2.47 23.36 -5.95
C ALA A 146 -3.05 23.64 -4.55
N GLU A 147 -4.05 22.86 -4.11
CA GLU A 147 -4.64 22.98 -2.78
C GLU A 147 -3.73 22.41 -1.69
N ILE A 148 -2.98 21.35 -2.03
CA ILE A 148 -2.07 20.66 -1.10
C ILE A 148 -0.78 21.50 -0.90
N GLY A 149 -0.20 21.99 -1.99
CA GLY A 149 1.11 22.68 -1.99
C GLY A 149 2.28 21.69 -1.86
N GLU A 150 3.50 22.24 -1.73
CA GLU A 150 4.72 21.43 -1.60
C GLU A 150 4.85 20.83 -0.19
N VAL A 151 5.27 19.57 -0.12
CA VAL A 151 5.45 18.81 1.12
C VAL A 151 6.78 18.07 1.17
N ASP A 152 7.21 17.67 2.39
CA ASP A 152 8.41 16.87 2.62
C ASP A 152 8.21 15.38 2.39
N LEU A 153 6.97 14.88 2.62
CA LEU A 153 6.62 13.47 2.50
C LEU A 153 5.24 13.31 1.84
N VAL A 154 5.18 12.53 0.80
CA VAL A 154 3.93 11.97 0.25
C VAL A 154 3.87 10.50 0.62
N SER A 155 2.79 10.05 1.25
CA SER A 155 2.52 8.64 1.50
C SER A 155 1.34 8.13 0.66
N MET A 156 1.46 6.89 0.19
CA MET A 156 0.39 6.11 -0.44
C MET A 156 0.46 4.69 0.13
N ILE A 157 -0.47 4.37 1.00
CA ILE A 157 -0.52 3.07 1.70
C ILE A 157 -1.73 2.29 1.19
N ASN A 158 -1.48 1.22 0.45
CA ASN A 158 -2.50 0.39 -0.20
C ASN A 158 -3.40 1.23 -1.15
N VAL A 159 -2.76 1.93 -2.08
CA VAL A 159 -3.42 2.77 -3.10
C VAL A 159 -3.10 2.29 -4.50
N LEU A 160 -1.82 2.07 -4.82
CA LEU A 160 -1.38 1.84 -6.21
C LEU A 160 -1.89 0.52 -6.80
N GLU A 161 -2.18 -0.48 -5.97
CA GLU A 161 -2.79 -1.73 -6.42
C GLU A 161 -4.22 -1.56 -6.92
N HIS A 162 -4.86 -0.45 -6.58
CA HIS A 162 -6.27 -0.19 -6.86
C HIS A 162 -6.52 0.74 -8.04
N VAL A 163 -5.49 1.46 -8.52
CA VAL A 163 -5.67 2.49 -9.54
C VAL A 163 -5.30 1.99 -10.93
N PRO A 164 -6.06 2.34 -11.99
CA PRO A 164 -5.77 1.89 -13.34
C PRO A 164 -4.42 2.39 -13.87
N HIS A 165 -4.02 3.61 -13.51
CA HIS A 165 -2.82 4.28 -13.99
C HIS A 165 -1.90 4.69 -12.83
N PRO A 166 -1.14 3.76 -12.21
CA PRO A 166 -0.29 4.07 -11.06
C PRO A 166 0.86 5.03 -11.42
N PHE A 167 1.26 5.11 -12.69
CA PHE A 167 2.28 6.05 -13.18
C PHE A 167 1.89 7.50 -12.92
N ASP A 168 0.64 7.88 -13.20
CA ASP A 168 0.13 9.24 -12.97
C ASP A 168 0.23 9.62 -11.50
N PHE A 169 -0.07 8.69 -10.60
CA PHE A 169 0.02 8.91 -9.14
C PHE A 169 1.45 9.20 -8.69
N ILE A 170 2.44 8.52 -9.28
CA ILE A 170 3.86 8.78 -8.98
C ILE A 170 4.28 10.14 -9.54
N ASP A 171 3.85 10.51 -10.75
CA ASP A 171 4.16 11.81 -11.34
C ASP A 171 3.53 12.96 -10.55
N TRP A 172 2.29 12.81 -10.10
CA TRP A 172 1.63 13.82 -9.26
C TRP A 172 2.28 13.93 -7.87
N ALA A 173 2.69 12.81 -7.27
CA ALA A 173 3.46 12.84 -6.04
C ALA A 173 4.80 13.56 -6.22
N ASN A 174 5.47 13.36 -7.36
CA ASN A 174 6.69 14.07 -7.69
C ASN A 174 6.46 15.58 -7.75
N GLN A 175 5.33 16.04 -8.29
CA GLN A 175 4.99 17.46 -8.34
C GLN A 175 4.73 18.06 -6.94
N LEU A 176 4.17 17.28 -6.00
CA LEU A 176 3.91 17.72 -4.63
C LEU A 176 5.18 17.76 -3.75
N LEU A 177 6.17 16.93 -4.06
CA LEU A 177 7.38 16.84 -3.24
C LEU A 177 8.34 17.95 -3.57
N GLN A 178 8.86 18.60 -2.53
CA GLN A 178 10.02 19.50 -2.68
C GLN A 178 11.30 18.69 -2.99
N PRO A 179 12.35 19.32 -3.54
CA PRO A 179 13.64 18.66 -3.74
C PRO A 179 14.16 18.05 -2.43
N GLY A 180 14.61 16.81 -2.49
CA GLY A 180 15.01 16.04 -1.30
C GLY A 180 13.84 15.42 -0.52
N GLY A 181 12.60 15.70 -0.90
CA GLY A 181 11.40 15.10 -0.30
C GLY A 181 11.28 13.61 -0.55
N LEU A 182 10.43 12.94 0.22
CA LEU A 182 10.29 11.49 0.22
C LEU A 182 8.93 11.02 -0.27
N LEU A 183 8.95 9.96 -1.05
CA LEU A 183 7.78 9.17 -1.43
C LEU A 183 7.78 7.86 -0.64
N LEU A 184 6.77 7.65 0.20
CA LEU A 184 6.53 6.42 0.95
C LEU A 184 5.40 5.65 0.29
N LEU A 185 5.70 4.47 -0.21
CA LEU A 185 4.74 3.58 -0.86
C LEU A 185 4.64 2.28 -0.09
N THR A 186 3.42 1.81 0.15
CA THR A 186 3.14 0.47 0.65
C THR A 186 2.07 -0.17 -0.23
N VAL A 187 2.35 -1.36 -0.74
CA VAL A 187 1.44 -2.19 -1.53
C VAL A 187 1.57 -3.65 -1.07
N PRO A 188 0.60 -4.53 -1.35
CA PRO A 188 0.79 -5.96 -1.14
C PRO A 188 2.03 -6.46 -1.88
N ASN A 189 2.82 -7.33 -1.23
CA ASN A 189 3.98 -7.99 -1.85
C ASN A 189 3.52 -9.29 -2.49
N ASP A 190 3.04 -9.19 -3.71
CA ASP A 190 2.38 -10.29 -4.40
C ASP A 190 3.38 -11.20 -5.13
N PHE A 191 2.98 -12.45 -5.33
CA PHE A 191 3.80 -13.51 -5.91
C PHE A 191 5.13 -13.75 -5.19
N ASN A 192 5.21 -13.40 -3.90
CA ASN A 192 6.40 -13.59 -3.07
C ASN A 192 6.72 -15.09 -2.86
N GLY A 193 7.92 -15.38 -2.34
CA GLY A 193 8.40 -16.74 -2.15
C GLY A 193 7.49 -17.61 -1.27
N PHE A 194 6.85 -17.05 -0.24
CA PHE A 194 5.93 -17.79 0.64
C PHE A 194 4.62 -18.14 -0.07
N GLN A 195 4.02 -17.19 -0.80
CA GLN A 195 2.81 -17.42 -1.59
C GLN A 195 3.04 -18.50 -2.64
N ARG A 196 4.16 -18.40 -3.40
CA ARG A 196 4.52 -19.40 -4.40
C ARG A 196 4.75 -20.78 -3.79
N THR A 197 5.34 -20.86 -2.60
CA THR A 197 5.55 -22.14 -1.88
C THR A 197 4.22 -22.77 -1.50
N LEU A 198 3.30 -22.00 -0.91
CA LEU A 198 1.98 -22.50 -0.52
C LEU A 198 1.19 -23.01 -1.73
N ARG A 199 1.21 -22.29 -2.86
CA ARG A 199 0.60 -22.74 -4.11
C ARG A 199 1.26 -24.00 -4.67
N ALA A 200 2.57 -24.06 -4.71
CA ALA A 200 3.33 -25.19 -5.26
C ALA A 200 3.15 -26.49 -4.45
N THR A 201 2.94 -26.38 -3.13
CA THR A 201 2.65 -27.53 -2.26
C THR A 201 1.16 -27.93 -2.27
N GLY A 202 0.31 -27.19 -2.96
CA GLY A 202 -1.14 -27.40 -2.96
C GLY A 202 -1.83 -27.07 -1.64
N ALA A 203 -1.16 -26.34 -0.75
CA ALA A 203 -1.73 -25.94 0.53
C ALA A 203 -2.82 -24.86 0.38
N THR A 204 -2.70 -24.03 -0.64
CA THR A 204 -3.68 -22.98 -0.96
C THR A 204 -3.74 -22.73 -2.47
N ASP A 205 -4.86 -22.18 -2.94
CA ASP A 205 -4.94 -21.51 -4.23
C ASP A 205 -4.24 -20.15 -4.16
N ALA A 206 -4.24 -19.39 -5.27
CA ALA A 206 -3.67 -18.06 -5.34
C ALA A 206 -4.61 -17.01 -4.72
N TRP A 207 -4.89 -17.09 -3.41
CA TRP A 207 -5.84 -16.25 -2.68
C TRP A 207 -5.49 -14.76 -2.67
N TRP A 208 -4.25 -14.41 -2.97
CA TRP A 208 -3.81 -13.01 -3.08
C TRP A 208 -4.29 -12.36 -4.37
N ILE A 209 -4.71 -13.14 -5.36
CA ILE A 209 -5.26 -12.62 -6.61
C ILE A 209 -6.73 -12.28 -6.39
N SER A 210 -7.05 -11.00 -6.47
CA SER A 210 -8.40 -10.46 -6.29
C SER A 210 -8.68 -9.42 -7.37
N PRO A 211 -8.93 -9.83 -8.63
CA PRO A 211 -8.88 -8.96 -9.81
C PRO A 211 -9.96 -7.89 -9.84
N HIS A 212 -11.02 -8.06 -9.06
CA HIS A 212 -12.08 -7.05 -8.91
C HIS A 212 -11.73 -5.94 -7.90
N HIS A 213 -10.66 -6.13 -7.10
CA HIS A 213 -10.22 -5.19 -6.08
C HIS A 213 -8.80 -4.68 -6.32
N HIS A 214 -7.90 -5.58 -6.72
CA HIS A 214 -6.52 -5.25 -7.04
C HIS A 214 -6.32 -5.32 -8.54
N LEU A 215 -6.07 -4.17 -9.15
CA LEU A 215 -5.78 -4.06 -10.57
C LEU A 215 -4.32 -4.36 -10.87
N ASN A 216 -3.43 -3.96 -9.97
CA ASN A 216 -1.98 -4.12 -10.09
C ASN A 216 -1.42 -4.98 -8.97
N TYR A 217 -0.41 -5.78 -9.31
CA TYR A 217 0.26 -6.69 -8.38
C TYR A 217 1.76 -6.40 -8.42
N PHE A 218 2.28 -5.97 -7.28
CA PHE A 218 3.66 -5.52 -7.16
C PHE A 218 4.51 -6.51 -6.36
N SER A 219 5.81 -6.47 -6.64
CA SER A 219 6.88 -6.96 -5.78
C SER A 219 7.76 -5.78 -5.38
N PHE A 220 8.71 -5.99 -4.47
CA PHE A 220 9.71 -4.97 -4.15
C PHE A 220 10.43 -4.46 -5.40
N GLU A 221 10.82 -5.38 -6.29
CA GLU A 221 11.57 -5.06 -7.51
C GLU A 221 10.74 -4.22 -8.47
N THR A 222 9.49 -4.65 -8.75
CA THR A 222 8.64 -3.92 -9.71
C THR A 222 8.21 -2.56 -9.16
N LEU A 223 7.98 -2.44 -7.85
CA LEU A 223 7.69 -1.16 -7.20
C LEU A 223 8.90 -0.20 -7.26
N GLU A 224 10.11 -0.69 -7.00
CA GLU A 224 11.32 0.12 -7.13
C GLU A 224 11.60 0.54 -8.58
N ASN A 225 11.35 -0.33 -9.55
CA ASN A 225 11.50 0.01 -10.95
C ASN A 225 10.50 1.09 -11.37
N LEU A 226 9.26 1.02 -10.87
CA LEU A 226 8.25 2.05 -11.09
C LEU A 226 8.73 3.41 -10.58
N VAL A 227 9.19 3.53 -9.33
CA VAL A 227 9.63 4.82 -8.79
C VAL A 227 10.90 5.34 -9.45
N LYS A 228 11.84 4.45 -9.82
CA LYS A 228 13.05 4.82 -10.56
C LYS A 228 12.75 5.40 -11.94
N SER A 229 11.78 4.82 -12.66
CA SER A 229 11.38 5.32 -13.98
C SER A 229 10.79 6.73 -13.94
N HIS A 230 10.36 7.20 -12.76
CA HIS A 230 9.81 8.54 -12.51
C HIS A 230 10.80 9.47 -11.77
N GLY A 231 12.09 9.13 -11.79
CA GLY A 231 13.16 10.00 -11.29
C GLY A 231 13.40 9.93 -9.78
N PHE A 232 12.78 9.01 -9.06
CA PHE A 232 13.06 8.80 -7.65
C PHE A 232 14.23 7.85 -7.42
N GLU A 233 14.95 8.06 -6.33
CA GLU A 233 15.99 7.15 -5.85
C GLU A 233 15.43 6.30 -4.70
N PRO A 234 15.22 4.97 -4.85
CA PRO A 234 14.84 4.08 -3.76
C PRO A 234 15.93 4.10 -2.68
N PHE A 235 15.53 4.40 -1.46
CA PHE A 235 16.44 4.57 -0.33
C PHE A 235 16.36 3.42 0.65
N LEU A 236 15.15 2.96 0.97
CA LEU A 236 14.90 1.94 1.94
C LEU A 236 13.71 1.08 1.53
N ARG A 237 13.80 -0.24 1.82
CA ARG A 237 12.67 -1.15 1.77
C ARG A 237 12.43 -1.80 3.12
N THR A 238 11.16 -1.95 3.48
CA THR A 238 10.72 -2.68 4.66
C THR A 238 9.42 -3.42 4.38
N THR A 239 8.92 -4.16 5.34
CA THR A 239 7.70 -4.96 5.20
C THR A 239 6.94 -5.03 6.52
N SER A 240 5.85 -5.81 6.55
CA SER A 240 5.14 -6.22 7.75
C SER A 240 5.13 -7.74 7.90
N TYR A 241 4.59 -8.22 9.01
CA TYR A 241 4.55 -9.64 9.35
C TYR A 241 3.91 -10.48 8.23
N PRO A 242 4.62 -11.46 7.65
CA PRO A 242 4.09 -12.31 6.59
C PRO A 242 3.07 -13.30 7.15
N MET A 243 1.79 -13.06 6.87
CA MET A 243 0.69 -13.94 7.30
C MET A 243 0.85 -15.37 6.78
N GLU A 244 1.53 -15.53 5.67
CA GLU A 244 1.85 -16.80 5.02
C GLU A 244 2.58 -17.77 5.95
N LEU A 245 3.34 -17.27 6.93
CA LEU A 245 4.01 -18.11 7.93
C LEU A 245 3.03 -18.93 8.76
N PHE A 246 1.83 -18.41 9.03
CA PHE A 246 0.81 -19.18 9.73
C PHE A 246 0.36 -20.39 8.90
N ALA A 247 0.09 -20.20 7.62
CA ALA A 247 -0.30 -21.28 6.71
C ALA A 247 0.83 -22.30 6.51
N LEU A 248 2.08 -21.84 6.37
CA LEU A 248 3.26 -22.69 6.24
C LEU A 248 3.55 -23.51 7.51
N THR A 249 3.09 -23.07 8.67
CA THR A 249 3.29 -23.75 9.97
C THR A 249 2.04 -24.47 10.48
N GLY A 250 1.04 -24.71 9.61
CA GLY A 250 -0.11 -25.55 9.90
C GLY A 250 -1.38 -24.82 10.35
N ARG A 251 -1.38 -23.47 10.37
CA ARG A 251 -2.59 -22.67 10.60
C ARG A 251 -3.03 -22.02 9.30
N ASN A 252 -3.69 -22.84 8.46
CA ASN A 252 -4.07 -22.41 7.12
C ASN A 252 -5.36 -21.58 7.11
N TYR A 253 -5.23 -20.31 7.48
CA TYR A 253 -6.33 -19.34 7.53
C TYR A 253 -6.98 -19.04 6.17
N VAL A 254 -6.37 -19.49 5.07
CA VAL A 254 -6.93 -19.37 3.72
C VAL A 254 -7.95 -20.46 3.49
N ALA A 255 -7.59 -21.72 3.81
CA ALA A 255 -8.50 -22.87 3.73
C ALA A 255 -9.54 -22.87 4.87
N GLU A 256 -9.18 -22.33 6.03
CA GLU A 256 -9.99 -22.28 7.25
C GLU A 256 -10.13 -20.81 7.73
N PRO A 257 -11.03 -20.02 7.10
CA PRO A 257 -11.15 -18.57 7.35
C PRO A 257 -11.42 -18.19 8.82
N GLU A 258 -12.02 -19.09 9.60
CA GLU A 258 -12.23 -18.90 11.05
C GLU A 258 -10.92 -18.76 11.83
N GLN A 259 -9.81 -19.28 11.34
CA GLN A 259 -8.49 -19.10 11.93
C GLN A 259 -7.92 -17.70 11.68
N GLY A 260 -8.41 -16.99 10.67
CA GLY A 260 -7.86 -15.70 10.22
C GLY A 260 -7.82 -14.65 11.31
N ARG A 261 -8.89 -14.54 12.12
CA ARG A 261 -8.95 -13.59 13.25
C ARG A 261 -7.91 -13.91 14.31
N GLY A 262 -7.68 -15.20 14.59
CA GLY A 262 -6.65 -15.66 15.53
C GLY A 262 -5.23 -15.35 15.01
N CYS A 263 -4.95 -15.65 13.75
CA CYS A 263 -3.68 -15.32 13.11
C CYS A 263 -3.41 -13.81 13.10
N HIS A 264 -4.44 -12.99 12.83
CA HIS A 264 -4.33 -11.54 12.89
C HIS A 264 -4.01 -11.05 14.31
N LYS A 265 -4.67 -11.61 15.33
CA LYS A 265 -4.37 -11.30 16.74
C LYS A 265 -2.91 -11.63 17.08
N ASP A 266 -2.40 -12.77 16.63
CA ASP A 266 -1.04 -13.23 16.95
C ASP A 266 0.02 -12.35 16.25
N ARG A 267 -0.18 -11.93 14.99
CA ARG A 267 0.75 -10.99 14.34
C ARG A 267 0.78 -9.63 15.04
N ARG A 268 -0.37 -9.12 15.51
CA ARG A 268 -0.42 -7.89 16.32
C ARG A 268 0.35 -8.06 17.62
N ALA A 269 0.16 -9.18 18.30
CA ALA A 269 0.88 -9.49 19.53
C ALA A 269 2.40 -9.56 19.32
N PHE A 270 2.84 -10.12 18.18
CA PHE A 270 4.26 -10.12 17.80
C PHE A 270 4.83 -8.70 17.76
N ASP A 271 4.21 -7.80 17.02
CA ASP A 271 4.69 -6.41 16.87
C ASP A 271 4.67 -5.64 18.19
N LEU A 272 3.58 -5.77 18.93
CA LEU A 272 3.39 -5.07 20.21
C LEU A 272 4.32 -5.59 21.31
N ALA A 273 4.78 -6.85 21.24
CA ALA A 273 5.75 -7.38 22.18
C ALA A 273 7.10 -6.67 22.10
N PHE A 274 7.58 -6.36 20.90
CA PHE A 274 8.81 -5.57 20.72
C PHE A 274 8.67 -4.15 21.23
N GLU A 275 7.50 -3.54 21.00
CA GLU A 275 7.21 -2.19 21.50
C GLU A 275 7.22 -2.18 23.04
N ALA A 276 6.50 -3.10 23.65
CA ALA A 276 6.41 -3.23 25.11
C ALA A 276 7.78 -3.51 25.77
N ALA A 277 8.67 -4.20 25.05
CA ALA A 277 10.03 -4.51 25.53
C ALA A 277 11.03 -3.38 25.26
N GLY A 278 10.66 -2.30 24.55
CA GLY A 278 11.60 -1.26 24.12
C GLY A 278 12.59 -1.73 23.04
N LEU A 279 12.24 -2.79 22.29
CA LEU A 279 13.10 -3.44 21.29
C LEU A 279 12.56 -3.25 19.86
N SER A 280 11.84 -2.17 19.59
CA SER A 280 11.28 -1.88 18.26
C SER A 280 12.34 -1.82 17.14
N HIS A 281 13.60 -1.47 17.50
CA HIS A 281 14.72 -1.53 16.55
C HIS A 281 15.02 -2.96 16.05
N VAL A 282 14.80 -3.99 16.90
CA VAL A 282 14.96 -5.41 16.50
C VAL A 282 13.88 -5.79 15.49
N ARG A 283 12.61 -5.38 15.73
CA ARG A 283 11.50 -5.58 14.79
C ARG A 283 11.79 -4.92 13.45
N ARG A 284 12.23 -3.65 13.44
CA ARG A 284 12.61 -2.94 12.20
C ARG A 284 13.69 -3.69 11.43
N THR A 285 14.76 -4.08 12.10
CA THR A 285 15.84 -4.87 11.47
C THR A 285 15.31 -6.18 10.90
N PHE A 286 14.44 -6.89 11.61
CA PHE A 286 13.82 -8.13 11.12
C PHE A 286 13.03 -7.90 9.84
N TYR A 287 12.18 -6.87 9.78
CA TYR A 287 11.39 -6.55 8.60
C TYR A 287 12.23 -6.04 7.43
N GLU A 288 13.26 -5.27 7.68
CA GLU A 288 14.23 -4.86 6.64
C GLU A 288 14.94 -6.07 6.03
N ARG A 289 15.35 -7.06 6.83
CA ARG A 289 15.98 -8.29 6.32
C ARG A 289 15.01 -9.16 5.53
N LEU A 290 13.77 -9.28 5.95
CA LEU A 290 12.74 -9.96 5.15
C LEU A 290 12.53 -9.24 3.81
N ALA A 291 12.39 -7.92 3.81
CA ALA A 291 12.22 -7.12 2.61
C ALA A 291 13.41 -7.24 1.64
N GLN A 292 14.64 -7.27 2.15
CA GLN A 292 15.85 -7.52 1.35
C GLN A 292 15.82 -8.89 0.66
N ALA A 293 15.19 -9.88 1.28
CA ALA A 293 14.98 -11.20 0.69
C ALA A 293 13.74 -11.27 -0.22
N GLY A 294 13.03 -10.16 -0.45
CA GLY A 294 11.78 -10.13 -1.22
C GLY A 294 10.59 -10.77 -0.51
N LEU A 295 10.68 -10.91 0.81
CA LEU A 295 9.67 -11.58 1.64
C LEU A 295 8.93 -10.56 2.52
N GLY A 296 7.79 -11.00 3.07
CA GLY A 296 6.93 -10.19 3.92
C GLY A 296 5.57 -9.94 3.28
N ARG A 297 4.65 -9.40 4.08
CA ARG A 297 3.25 -9.23 3.65
C ARG A 297 3.08 -8.10 2.65
N GLU A 298 3.81 -7.02 2.84
CA GLU A 298 3.71 -5.80 2.06
C GLU A 298 5.08 -5.42 1.51
N ALA A 299 5.11 -4.83 0.33
CA ALA A 299 6.28 -4.16 -0.20
C ALA A 299 6.18 -2.68 0.16
N THR A 300 6.98 -2.24 1.14
CA THR A 300 7.10 -0.82 1.49
C THR A 300 8.44 -0.30 1.01
N ASN A 301 8.39 0.80 0.27
CA ASN A 301 9.55 1.52 -0.24
C ASN A 301 9.50 2.99 0.18
N ILE A 302 10.64 3.52 0.63
CA ILE A 302 10.86 4.95 0.79
C ILE A 302 11.87 5.36 -0.28
N ALA A 303 11.44 6.25 -1.18
CA ALA A 303 12.25 6.78 -2.26
C ALA A 303 12.39 8.30 -2.14
N GLN A 304 13.53 8.84 -2.55
CA GLN A 304 13.82 10.26 -2.46
C GLN A 304 13.72 10.92 -3.84
N LYS A 305 13.10 12.09 -3.87
CA LYS A 305 13.18 12.99 -5.02
C LYS A 305 14.55 13.68 -4.98
N PRO A 306 15.33 13.61 -6.04
CA PRO A 306 16.64 14.27 -6.14
C PRO A 306 16.60 15.78 -5.93
#